data_a08867ce73433663a7840a081684a6f0
#
_entry.id   a08867ce73433663a7840a081684a6f0
#
_cell.length_a   1.000
_cell.length_b   1.000
_cell.length_c   1.000
_cell.angle_alpha   90.00
_cell.angle_beta   90.00
_cell.angle_gamma   90.00
#
_symmetry.space_group_name_H-M   'P 1'
#
loop_
_entity.id
_entity.type
_entity.pdbx_description
1 polymer ?
#
loop_
_entity_poly.entity_id
_entity_poly.type
_entity_poly.pdbx_seq_one_letter_code
_entity_poly.pdbx_strand_id
1 'polypeptide(L)'
;MFQLPKHRTSPWHAGEKAVQERVGVAERMEVHGQKVIRDYMPDQHREFYHQLPFIIAGAVDDQGRPWATLLEGAEGFVTSPDPKSLLLDSVPDSQDPAASGLQAGNPIGLLGIELHTRRRNRMNGILREVDGGRLAVAVEHSFGNCPQYIQKREWSRDEQRYSQRAPRQDFKALNDELAAIIGNADTFFVASYVQHEDGERSVDVSHRGGRPGFVRVEGNRLTIPDYAGNLHFNTLGNLQANPQAGMLFVDFESGDVLQVHGRTEILFDSPLLTAFEGAERLWTLEVQHAVLRRSALALRWSFREYSPTSLMTGTWAEADATLREREQRQQWQDWQVLRVERESEDIRSFYLQPPTGVAVDFAPGQHLPVRLTTGEQPLIRTYSLSSAPSDGELRISVKAQGPASRHLHEQVRVGDHLQVRAPMGSFTLKRDSARPVVLIAAGVGITPLLSMLRELAAGPARRVHLFQSARTLGQLPFQREIAELRQRAPHLQIHRALSRPED
;
A
#
# COMPACT_ATOMS: atom_id res chain seq x y z
N MET A 1 -8.83 16.32 -47.27
CA MET A 1 -7.88 15.18 -47.41
C MET A 1 -7.25 15.03 -46.01
N PHE A 2 -7.82 14.18 -45.16
CA PHE A 2 -7.34 14.00 -43.80
C PHE A 2 -6.16 13.04 -43.86
N GLN A 3 -4.98 13.48 -43.42
CA GLN A 3 -3.83 12.61 -43.21
C GLN A 3 -4.15 11.64 -42.06
N LEU A 4 -4.04 10.34 -42.34
CA LEU A 4 -4.03 9.32 -41.31
C LEU A 4 -2.88 9.58 -40.34
N PRO A 5 -3.06 9.35 -39.02
CA PRO A 5 -2.00 9.55 -38.05
C PRO A 5 -0.78 8.72 -38.45
N LYS A 6 0.40 9.35 -38.41
CA LYS A 6 1.68 8.68 -38.64
C LYS A 6 1.79 7.53 -37.65
N HIS A 7 2.04 6.32 -38.14
CA HIS A 7 2.33 5.15 -37.29
C HIS A 7 3.44 5.54 -36.29
N ARG A 8 3.10 5.73 -35.04
CA ARG A 8 4.10 5.84 -33.97
C ARG A 8 4.82 4.49 -33.90
N THR A 9 6.14 4.51 -33.85
CA THR A 9 6.97 3.29 -33.77
C THR A 9 6.74 2.53 -32.45
N SER A 10 6.15 3.17 -31.45
CA SER A 10 5.82 2.62 -30.13
C SER A 10 4.41 3.02 -29.71
N PRO A 11 3.65 2.13 -29.06
CA PRO A 11 2.34 2.45 -28.51
C PRO A 11 2.42 3.35 -27.23
N TRP A 12 3.61 3.55 -26.68
CA TRP A 12 3.86 4.29 -25.47
C TRP A 12 4.50 5.65 -25.76
N HIS A 13 4.04 6.69 -25.08
CA HIS A 13 4.71 7.99 -25.09
C HIS A 13 5.87 8.04 -24.07
N ALA A 14 6.66 9.11 -24.11
CA ALA A 14 7.89 9.23 -23.32
C ALA A 14 7.65 9.11 -21.79
N GLY A 15 6.54 9.63 -21.26
CA GLY A 15 6.21 9.55 -19.85
C GLY A 15 5.92 8.13 -19.39
N GLU A 16 5.18 7.34 -20.17
CA GLU A 16 4.91 5.92 -19.86
C GLU A 16 6.20 5.11 -19.90
N LYS A 17 7.05 5.32 -20.90
CA LYS A 17 8.38 4.68 -21.00
C LYS A 17 9.26 5.00 -19.80
N ALA A 18 9.32 6.25 -19.37
CA ALA A 18 10.10 6.65 -18.20
C ALA A 18 9.68 5.92 -16.92
N VAL A 19 8.37 5.73 -16.70
CA VAL A 19 7.88 4.96 -15.56
C VAL A 19 8.18 3.46 -15.74
N GLN A 20 7.99 2.90 -16.93
CA GLN A 20 8.30 1.50 -17.24
C GLN A 20 9.78 1.17 -17.08
N GLU A 21 10.68 2.08 -17.51
CA GLU A 21 12.12 1.97 -17.31
C GLU A 21 12.50 1.98 -15.83
N ARG A 22 11.93 2.91 -15.06
CA ARG A 22 12.18 3.03 -13.62
C ARG A 22 11.82 1.75 -12.85
N VAL A 23 10.78 1.03 -13.27
CA VAL A 23 10.38 -0.24 -12.66
C VAL A 23 10.94 -1.47 -13.37
N GLY A 24 11.81 -1.30 -14.38
CA GLY A 24 12.53 -2.38 -15.05
C GLY A 24 11.69 -3.26 -15.97
N VAL A 25 10.63 -2.72 -16.60
CA VAL A 25 9.70 -3.49 -17.44
C VAL A 25 9.56 -2.99 -18.88
N ALA A 26 10.29 -1.95 -19.28
CA ALA A 26 10.11 -1.24 -20.55
C ALA A 26 10.19 -2.14 -21.79
N GLU A 27 11.21 -2.99 -21.91
CA GLU A 27 11.36 -3.89 -23.05
C GLU A 27 10.19 -4.88 -23.19
N ARG A 28 9.77 -5.48 -22.06
CA ARG A 28 8.63 -6.38 -22.01
C ARG A 28 7.34 -5.67 -22.41
N MET A 29 7.15 -4.44 -21.94
CA MET A 29 5.96 -3.66 -22.23
C MET A 29 5.91 -3.15 -23.65
N GLU A 30 7.05 -2.86 -24.30
CA GLU A 30 7.09 -2.51 -25.71
C GLU A 30 6.52 -3.63 -26.57
N VAL A 31 6.99 -4.87 -26.36
CA VAL A 31 6.51 -6.05 -27.09
C VAL A 31 5.03 -6.35 -26.77
N HIS A 32 4.62 -6.18 -25.52
CA HIS A 32 3.25 -6.43 -25.10
C HIS A 32 2.29 -5.39 -25.69
N GLY A 33 2.63 -4.12 -25.59
CA GLY A 33 1.79 -3.02 -26.09
C GLY A 33 1.49 -3.10 -27.57
N GLN A 34 2.49 -3.42 -28.39
CA GLN A 34 2.32 -3.62 -29.84
C GLN A 34 1.30 -4.72 -30.19
N LYS A 35 1.09 -5.70 -29.29
CA LYS A 35 0.13 -6.80 -29.51
C LYS A 35 -1.29 -6.47 -29.04
N VAL A 36 -1.42 -5.70 -27.95
CA VAL A 36 -2.71 -5.53 -27.27
C VAL A 36 -3.37 -4.19 -27.54
N ILE A 37 -2.62 -3.13 -27.85
CA ILE A 37 -3.15 -1.81 -28.19
C ILE A 37 -3.43 -1.79 -29.71
N ARG A 38 -4.69 -1.56 -30.07
CA ARG A 38 -5.17 -1.59 -31.45
C ARG A 38 -5.72 -0.22 -31.83
N ASP A 39 -5.62 0.12 -33.11
CA ASP A 39 -6.23 1.32 -33.69
C ASP A 39 -7.69 1.08 -34.14
N TYR A 40 -8.30 0.01 -33.65
CA TYR A 40 -9.68 -0.37 -33.92
C TYR A 40 -10.26 -1.16 -32.73
N MET A 41 -11.58 -1.22 -32.64
CA MET A 41 -12.32 -2.04 -31.67
C MET A 41 -12.66 -3.41 -32.26
N PRO A 42 -12.19 -4.53 -31.68
CA PRO A 42 -12.69 -5.86 -32.01
C PRO A 42 -14.20 -5.98 -31.72
N ASP A 43 -14.90 -6.90 -32.39
CA ASP A 43 -16.34 -7.09 -32.19
C ASP A 43 -16.72 -7.29 -30.71
N GLN A 44 -15.93 -8.06 -29.96
CA GLN A 44 -16.13 -8.24 -28.54
C GLN A 44 -16.11 -6.91 -27.75
N HIS A 45 -15.30 -5.93 -28.14
CA HIS A 45 -15.29 -4.60 -27.50
C HIS A 45 -16.52 -3.80 -27.93
N ARG A 46 -16.91 -3.87 -29.21
CA ARG A 46 -18.09 -3.17 -29.75
C ARG A 46 -19.36 -3.65 -29.05
N GLU A 47 -19.54 -4.97 -28.91
CA GLU A 47 -20.64 -5.59 -28.16
C GLU A 47 -20.63 -5.17 -26.69
N PHE A 48 -19.44 -5.13 -26.06
CA PHE A 48 -19.30 -4.69 -24.68
C PHE A 48 -19.75 -3.25 -24.48
N TYR A 49 -19.37 -2.32 -25.36
CA TYR A 49 -19.81 -0.92 -25.24
C TYR A 49 -21.32 -0.77 -25.43
N HIS A 50 -21.93 -1.55 -26.30
CA HIS A 50 -23.36 -1.47 -26.59
C HIS A 50 -24.26 -1.79 -25.38
N GLN A 51 -23.81 -2.63 -24.46
CA GLN A 51 -24.59 -3.05 -23.28
C GLN A 51 -24.41 -2.14 -22.07
N LEU A 52 -23.52 -1.15 -22.14
CA LEU A 52 -23.21 -0.31 -20.99
C LEU A 52 -24.35 0.70 -20.71
N PRO A 53 -24.77 0.88 -19.45
CA PRO A 53 -25.70 1.95 -19.05
C PRO A 53 -25.00 3.29 -18.87
N PHE A 54 -23.69 3.30 -18.79
CA PHE A 54 -22.85 4.50 -18.65
C PHE A 54 -21.44 4.24 -19.18
N ILE A 55 -20.72 5.31 -19.46
CA ILE A 55 -19.29 5.30 -19.79
C ILE A 55 -18.59 6.45 -19.08
N ILE A 56 -17.35 6.26 -18.67
CA ILE A 56 -16.53 7.33 -18.11
C ILE A 56 -15.76 8.00 -19.24
N ALA A 57 -15.81 9.32 -19.29
CA ALA A 57 -15.07 10.12 -20.24
C ALA A 57 -14.04 11.01 -19.54
N GLY A 58 -12.87 11.14 -20.14
CA GLY A 58 -11.85 12.13 -19.80
C GLY A 58 -11.76 13.18 -20.89
N ALA A 59 -11.78 14.44 -20.53
CA ALA A 59 -11.66 15.57 -21.42
C ALA A 59 -10.75 16.65 -20.84
N VAL A 60 -10.24 17.55 -21.66
CA VAL A 60 -9.44 18.72 -21.26
C VAL A 60 -10.18 19.97 -21.66
N ASP A 61 -10.49 20.82 -20.68
CA ASP A 61 -11.19 22.07 -20.94
C ASP A 61 -10.31 23.09 -21.68
N ASP A 62 -10.90 24.23 -22.04
CA ASP A 62 -10.24 25.34 -22.73
C ASP A 62 -9.16 26.04 -21.90
N GLN A 63 -9.11 25.81 -20.59
CA GLN A 63 -8.04 26.26 -19.69
C GLN A 63 -6.93 25.21 -19.53
N GLY A 64 -7.01 24.07 -20.23
CA GLY A 64 -6.02 23.00 -20.16
C GLY A 64 -6.16 22.10 -18.93
N ARG A 65 -7.29 22.15 -18.21
CA ARG A 65 -7.54 21.32 -17.03
C ARG A 65 -8.20 20.00 -17.45
N PRO A 66 -7.64 18.86 -17.06
CA PRO A 66 -8.31 17.57 -17.28
C PRO A 66 -9.48 17.40 -16.32
N TRP A 67 -10.57 16.80 -16.82
CA TRP A 67 -11.77 16.45 -16.07
C TRP A 67 -12.21 15.05 -16.44
N ALA A 68 -12.56 14.25 -15.42
CA ALA A 68 -13.26 12.98 -15.62
C ALA A 68 -14.76 13.23 -15.40
N THR A 69 -15.59 12.64 -16.26
CA THR A 69 -17.05 12.70 -16.15
C THR A 69 -17.70 11.37 -16.46
N LEU A 70 -18.96 11.21 -16.06
CA LEU A 70 -19.79 10.05 -16.36
C LEU A 70 -20.91 10.45 -17.32
N LEU A 71 -20.95 9.78 -18.45
CA LEU A 71 -22.03 9.88 -19.43
C LEU A 71 -22.94 8.67 -19.27
N GLU A 72 -24.23 8.90 -19.08
CA GLU A 72 -25.24 7.84 -18.96
C GLU A 72 -26.29 7.97 -20.07
N GLY A 73 -26.92 6.86 -20.46
CA GLY A 73 -27.95 6.84 -21.47
C GLY A 73 -28.92 5.68 -21.28
N ALA A 74 -29.91 5.59 -22.16
CA ALA A 74 -30.76 4.41 -22.28
C ALA A 74 -29.96 3.22 -22.78
N GLU A 75 -30.49 2.01 -22.68
CA GLU A 75 -29.87 0.81 -23.23
C GLU A 75 -29.54 1.01 -24.72
N GLY A 76 -28.31 0.71 -25.10
CA GLY A 76 -27.81 0.91 -26.46
C GLY A 76 -27.44 2.35 -26.80
N PHE A 77 -27.33 3.25 -25.81
CA PHE A 77 -26.88 4.64 -26.07
C PHE A 77 -25.46 4.72 -26.64
N VAL A 78 -24.66 3.68 -26.46
CA VAL A 78 -23.34 3.53 -27.08
C VAL A 78 -23.45 2.54 -28.23
N THR A 79 -23.12 2.99 -29.43
CA THR A 79 -23.12 2.15 -30.65
C THR A 79 -21.82 2.28 -31.41
N SER A 80 -21.46 1.23 -32.16
CA SER A 80 -20.28 1.23 -32.99
C SER A 80 -20.66 0.77 -34.38
N PRO A 81 -20.86 1.68 -35.36
CA PRO A 81 -21.25 1.31 -36.74
C PRO A 81 -20.15 0.54 -37.45
N ASP A 82 -18.91 0.82 -37.13
CA ASP A 82 -17.73 0.14 -37.68
C ASP A 82 -16.63 0.05 -36.59
N PRO A 83 -15.54 -0.72 -36.83
CA PRO A 83 -14.49 -0.93 -35.83
C PRO A 83 -13.70 0.34 -35.41
N LYS A 84 -13.78 1.41 -36.19
CA LYS A 84 -13.05 2.67 -35.96
C LYS A 84 -13.93 3.84 -35.48
N SER A 85 -15.22 3.59 -35.24
CA SER A 85 -16.18 4.60 -34.86
C SER A 85 -16.97 4.17 -33.63
N LEU A 86 -17.13 5.08 -32.67
CA LEU A 86 -18.03 4.94 -31.52
C LEU A 86 -18.95 6.14 -31.46
N LEU A 87 -20.25 5.89 -31.34
CA LEU A 87 -21.27 6.89 -31.17
C LEU A 87 -21.87 6.79 -29.77
N LEU A 88 -22.04 7.94 -29.10
CA LEU A 88 -22.68 8.04 -27.81
C LEU A 88 -23.88 8.98 -27.92
N ASP A 89 -25.10 8.46 -27.74
CA ASP A 89 -26.32 9.26 -27.66
C ASP A 89 -26.49 9.86 -26.27
N SER A 90 -25.47 10.63 -25.85
CA SER A 90 -25.38 11.32 -24.59
C SER A 90 -24.31 12.40 -24.66
N VAL A 91 -24.57 13.53 -24.03
CA VAL A 91 -23.61 14.62 -23.83
C VAL A 91 -23.63 15.02 -22.37
N PRO A 92 -22.54 15.54 -21.82
CA PRO A 92 -22.55 16.00 -20.44
C PRO A 92 -23.52 17.20 -20.29
N ASP A 93 -24.07 17.30 -19.09
CA ASP A 93 -24.80 18.50 -18.67
C ASP A 93 -23.90 19.75 -18.81
N SER A 94 -24.50 20.90 -19.18
CA SER A 94 -23.78 22.18 -19.26
C SER A 94 -23.15 22.63 -17.93
N GLN A 95 -23.61 22.10 -16.81
CA GLN A 95 -23.02 22.30 -15.48
C GLN A 95 -21.80 21.40 -15.21
N ASP A 96 -21.52 20.42 -16.07
CA ASP A 96 -20.35 19.57 -15.95
C ASP A 96 -19.09 20.32 -16.39
N PRO A 97 -18.03 20.40 -15.56
CA PRO A 97 -16.79 21.08 -15.96
C PRO A 97 -16.10 20.44 -17.18
N ALA A 98 -16.38 19.15 -17.48
CA ALA A 98 -15.84 18.49 -18.66
C ALA A 98 -16.52 18.94 -19.98
N ALA A 99 -17.68 19.56 -19.92
CA ALA A 99 -18.50 19.88 -21.10
C ALA A 99 -17.76 20.76 -22.13
N SER A 100 -16.98 21.76 -21.66
CA SER A 100 -16.23 22.65 -22.55
C SER A 100 -15.11 21.94 -23.31
N GLY A 101 -14.59 20.83 -22.75
CA GLY A 101 -13.57 20.00 -23.40
C GLY A 101 -14.11 19.00 -24.43
N LEU A 102 -15.40 18.68 -24.38
CA LEU A 102 -16.04 17.70 -25.25
C LEU A 102 -16.57 18.35 -26.54
N GLN A 103 -15.66 18.84 -27.38
CA GLN A 103 -15.97 19.49 -28.66
C GLN A 103 -15.34 18.79 -29.84
N ALA A 104 -15.90 18.97 -31.04
CA ALA A 104 -15.35 18.39 -32.26
C ALA A 104 -13.88 18.81 -32.47
N GLY A 105 -13.04 17.88 -32.82
CA GLY A 105 -11.59 18.04 -32.96
C GLY A 105 -10.78 17.78 -31.70
N ASN A 106 -11.42 17.74 -30.52
CA ASN A 106 -10.71 17.48 -29.26
C ASN A 106 -10.48 15.98 -29.02
N PRO A 107 -9.36 15.62 -28.36
CA PRO A 107 -9.12 14.26 -27.91
C PRO A 107 -10.02 13.90 -26.72
N ILE A 108 -10.41 12.62 -26.67
CA ILE A 108 -11.22 12.06 -25.61
C ILE A 108 -10.66 10.71 -25.16
N GLY A 109 -10.60 10.49 -23.84
CA GLY A 109 -10.36 9.17 -23.26
C GLY A 109 -11.67 8.57 -22.79
N LEU A 110 -11.95 7.30 -23.13
CA LEU A 110 -13.16 6.60 -22.70
C LEU A 110 -12.81 5.32 -21.94
N LEU A 111 -13.54 5.08 -20.86
CA LEU A 111 -13.47 3.84 -20.10
C LEU A 111 -14.88 3.24 -19.99
N GLY A 112 -15.14 2.20 -20.75
CA GLY A 112 -16.29 1.33 -20.51
C GLY A 112 -16.01 0.45 -19.29
N ILE A 113 -16.95 0.40 -18.36
CA ILE A 113 -16.84 -0.41 -17.15
C ILE A 113 -18.19 -0.98 -16.73
N GLU A 114 -18.22 -2.29 -16.53
CA GLU A 114 -19.35 -3.01 -15.92
C GLU A 114 -19.02 -3.36 -14.47
N LEU A 115 -19.64 -2.67 -13.52
CA LEU A 115 -19.35 -2.92 -12.11
C LEU A 115 -19.84 -4.31 -11.63
N HIS A 116 -20.91 -4.85 -12.23
CA HIS A 116 -21.48 -6.15 -11.84
C HIS A 116 -20.66 -7.35 -12.33
N THR A 117 -19.88 -7.21 -13.41
CA THR A 117 -19.00 -8.27 -13.93
C THR A 117 -17.52 -7.99 -13.71
N ARG A 118 -17.17 -6.77 -13.27
CA ARG A 118 -15.80 -6.25 -13.19
C ARG A 118 -15.06 -6.19 -14.55
N ARG A 119 -15.78 -6.19 -15.67
CA ARG A 119 -15.18 -6.02 -16.99
C ARG A 119 -14.95 -4.54 -17.27
N ARG A 120 -13.84 -4.22 -17.92
CA ARG A 120 -13.58 -2.86 -18.40
C ARG A 120 -12.70 -2.87 -19.64
N ASN A 121 -13.01 -1.98 -20.56
CA ASN A 121 -12.22 -1.73 -21.77
C ASN A 121 -11.96 -0.23 -21.88
N ARG A 122 -10.80 0.12 -22.40
CA ARG A 122 -10.43 1.51 -22.70
C ARG A 122 -10.47 1.75 -24.19
N MET A 123 -10.90 2.95 -24.56
CA MET A 123 -10.81 3.48 -25.90
C MET A 123 -10.46 4.96 -25.82
N ASN A 124 -9.44 5.36 -26.54
CA ASN A 124 -9.05 6.76 -26.72
C ASN A 124 -9.23 7.13 -28.18
N GLY A 125 -9.57 8.37 -28.45
CA GLY A 125 -9.77 8.84 -29.82
C GLY A 125 -10.02 10.34 -29.90
N ILE A 126 -10.52 10.77 -31.05
CA ILE A 126 -10.82 12.17 -31.37
C ILE A 126 -12.32 12.31 -31.60
N LEU A 127 -12.92 13.32 -30.98
CA LEU A 127 -14.30 13.73 -31.26
C LEU A 127 -14.41 14.28 -32.69
N ARG A 128 -15.20 13.63 -33.54
CA ARG A 128 -15.42 14.07 -34.93
C ARG A 128 -16.61 15.00 -35.06
N GLU A 129 -17.63 14.72 -34.28
CA GLU A 129 -18.89 15.45 -34.30
C GLU A 129 -19.46 15.52 -32.90
N VAL A 130 -20.07 16.66 -32.57
CA VAL A 130 -20.85 16.91 -31.37
C VAL A 130 -22.09 17.66 -31.81
N ASP A 131 -23.19 16.96 -32.01
CA ASP A 131 -24.46 17.54 -32.50
C ASP A 131 -25.66 16.79 -31.93
N GLY A 132 -26.76 17.55 -31.69
CA GLY A 132 -28.06 16.98 -31.34
C GLY A 132 -28.10 16.09 -30.10
N GLY A 133 -27.14 16.26 -29.16
CA GLY A 133 -27.02 15.40 -27.98
C GLY A 133 -26.19 14.10 -28.21
N ARG A 134 -25.47 14.03 -29.33
CA ARG A 134 -24.62 12.90 -29.70
C ARG A 134 -23.15 13.29 -29.79
N LEU A 135 -22.27 12.40 -29.34
CA LEU A 135 -20.83 12.44 -29.58
C LEU A 135 -20.43 11.35 -30.56
N ALA A 136 -19.67 11.70 -31.62
CA ALA A 136 -19.08 10.76 -32.53
C ALA A 136 -17.56 10.75 -32.35
N VAL A 137 -16.98 9.58 -32.04
CA VAL A 137 -15.57 9.41 -31.72
C VAL A 137 -14.89 8.54 -32.78
N ALA A 138 -13.79 9.04 -33.35
CA ALA A 138 -12.87 8.22 -34.16
C ALA A 138 -11.86 7.54 -33.23
N VAL A 139 -11.78 6.23 -33.31
CA VAL A 139 -10.93 5.40 -32.45
C VAL A 139 -9.47 5.54 -32.86
N GLU A 140 -8.60 5.82 -31.91
CA GLU A 140 -7.14 5.80 -32.06
C GLU A 140 -6.50 4.62 -31.34
N HIS A 141 -6.93 4.36 -30.08
CA HIS A 141 -6.45 3.23 -29.30
C HIS A 141 -7.61 2.50 -28.64
N SER A 142 -7.59 1.16 -28.70
CA SER A 142 -8.56 0.32 -28.01
C SER A 142 -7.87 -0.90 -27.40
N PHE A 143 -8.10 -1.15 -26.11
CA PHE A 143 -7.53 -2.30 -25.39
C PHE A 143 -8.33 -2.67 -24.14
N GLY A 144 -8.25 -3.97 -23.79
CA GLY A 144 -8.83 -4.48 -22.54
C GLY A 144 -7.99 -4.10 -21.33
N ASN A 145 -8.63 -4.00 -20.17
CA ASN A 145 -7.99 -3.73 -18.91
C ASN A 145 -8.28 -4.83 -17.87
N CYS A 146 -7.34 -5.00 -16.93
CA CYS A 146 -7.45 -5.96 -15.83
C CYS A 146 -8.69 -5.66 -14.95
N PRO A 147 -9.44 -6.68 -14.46
CA PRO A 147 -10.61 -6.48 -13.60
C PRO A 147 -10.31 -6.13 -12.15
N GLN A 148 -9.04 -5.91 -11.80
CA GLN A 148 -8.60 -5.65 -10.42
C GLN A 148 -9.19 -4.36 -9.84
N TYR A 149 -9.42 -4.39 -8.52
CA TYR A 149 -9.86 -3.25 -7.69
C TYR A 149 -11.24 -2.70 -8.03
N ILE A 150 -12.06 -3.38 -8.83
CA ILE A 150 -13.43 -2.98 -9.15
C ILE A 150 -14.37 -3.58 -8.10
N GLN A 151 -15.04 -2.72 -7.35
CA GLN A 151 -16.07 -3.13 -6.39
C GLN A 151 -17.34 -3.51 -7.16
N LYS A 152 -17.95 -4.65 -6.80
CA LYS A 152 -19.13 -5.16 -7.50
C LYS A 152 -20.37 -4.42 -7.06
N ARG A 153 -21.12 -3.93 -8.04
CA ARG A 153 -22.37 -3.18 -7.83
C ARG A 153 -23.38 -3.55 -8.91
N GLU A 154 -24.65 -3.52 -8.54
CA GLU A 154 -25.77 -3.61 -9.46
C GLU A 154 -26.43 -2.24 -9.58
N TRP A 155 -26.85 -1.89 -10.78
CA TRP A 155 -27.42 -0.58 -11.08
C TRP A 155 -28.94 -0.63 -11.27
N SER A 156 -29.57 0.51 -11.05
CA SER A 156 -30.98 0.82 -11.35
C SER A 156 -31.08 2.30 -11.77
N ARG A 157 -32.21 2.72 -12.26
CA ARG A 157 -32.46 4.12 -12.62
C ARG A 157 -33.52 4.73 -11.70
N ASP A 158 -33.31 5.99 -11.32
CA ASP A 158 -34.21 6.81 -10.52
C ASP A 158 -34.42 8.15 -11.21
N GLU A 159 -35.36 8.19 -12.15
CA GLU A 159 -35.72 9.39 -12.93
C GLU A 159 -36.34 10.47 -12.07
N GLN A 160 -37.03 10.15 -10.98
CA GLN A 160 -37.66 11.13 -10.09
C GLN A 160 -36.60 11.97 -9.36
N ARG A 161 -35.56 11.35 -8.85
CA ARG A 161 -34.45 12.05 -8.21
C ARG A 161 -33.64 12.89 -9.19
N TYR A 162 -33.46 12.42 -10.40
CA TYR A 162 -32.77 13.17 -11.46
C TYR A 162 -33.47 14.49 -11.78
N SER A 163 -34.78 14.56 -11.68
CA SER A 163 -35.53 15.82 -11.85
C SER A 163 -35.30 16.85 -10.75
N GLN A 164 -34.69 16.47 -9.63
CA GLN A 164 -34.41 17.31 -8.45
C GLN A 164 -32.96 17.83 -8.42
N ARG A 165 -32.27 17.90 -9.57
CA ARG A 165 -30.90 18.40 -9.66
C ARG A 165 -30.79 19.81 -9.07
N ALA A 166 -29.78 19.97 -8.20
CA ALA A 166 -29.41 21.28 -7.68
C ALA A 166 -28.41 21.98 -8.61
N PRO A 167 -28.28 23.30 -8.55
CA PRO A 167 -27.21 24.02 -9.23
C PRO A 167 -25.84 23.51 -8.76
N ARG A 168 -24.88 23.51 -9.68
CA ARG A 168 -23.49 23.13 -9.36
C ARG A 168 -22.91 24.07 -8.30
N GLN A 169 -22.06 23.53 -7.48
CA GLN A 169 -21.33 24.25 -6.45
C GLN A 169 -19.82 24.17 -6.74
N ASP A 170 -19.19 25.33 -6.80
CA ASP A 170 -17.75 25.45 -7.09
C ASP A 170 -16.98 25.81 -5.81
N PHE A 171 -15.83 25.13 -5.62
CA PHE A 171 -14.96 25.31 -4.45
C PHE A 171 -13.52 25.47 -4.89
N LYS A 172 -12.78 26.37 -4.25
CA LYS A 172 -11.33 26.57 -4.45
C LYS A 172 -10.51 25.72 -3.48
N ALA A 173 -11.15 25.15 -2.48
CA ALA A 173 -10.52 24.32 -1.44
C ALA A 173 -11.51 23.25 -0.98
N LEU A 174 -11.01 22.15 -0.46
CA LEU A 174 -11.83 21.14 0.18
C LEU A 174 -12.35 21.64 1.54
N ASN A 175 -13.60 21.34 1.81
CA ASN A 175 -14.22 21.47 3.14
C ASN A 175 -14.46 20.06 3.71
N ASP A 176 -14.98 19.99 4.93
CA ASP A 176 -15.22 18.71 5.63
C ASP A 176 -16.16 17.78 4.86
N GLU A 177 -17.17 18.33 4.18
CA GLU A 177 -18.12 17.58 3.37
C GLU A 177 -17.42 16.92 2.16
N LEU A 178 -16.65 17.69 1.40
CA LEU A 178 -15.92 17.19 0.24
C LEU A 178 -14.82 16.19 0.66
N ALA A 179 -14.16 16.47 1.77
CA ALA A 179 -13.18 15.56 2.35
C ALA A 179 -13.81 14.21 2.76
N ALA A 180 -15.01 14.26 3.34
CA ALA A 180 -15.75 13.04 3.71
C ALA A 180 -16.21 12.24 2.48
N ILE A 181 -16.66 12.88 1.40
CA ILE A 181 -16.99 12.20 0.14
C ILE A 181 -15.76 11.46 -0.41
N ILE A 182 -14.60 12.12 -0.45
CA ILE A 182 -13.35 11.53 -0.94
C ILE A 182 -12.87 10.40 -0.04
N GLY A 183 -12.84 10.63 1.28
CA GLY A 183 -12.33 9.66 2.26
C GLY A 183 -13.18 8.39 2.36
N ASN A 184 -14.49 8.49 2.15
CA ASN A 184 -15.42 7.36 2.18
C ASN A 184 -15.55 6.63 0.82
N ALA A 185 -14.99 7.20 -0.25
CA ALA A 185 -15.04 6.57 -1.56
C ALA A 185 -14.21 5.28 -1.59
N ASP A 186 -14.74 4.23 -2.20
CA ASP A 186 -14.02 2.99 -2.52
C ASP A 186 -13.63 2.91 -4.00
N THR A 187 -14.04 3.90 -4.77
CA THR A 187 -13.87 3.99 -6.22
C THR A 187 -13.79 5.45 -6.63
N PHE A 188 -12.86 5.77 -7.51
CA PHE A 188 -12.85 7.01 -8.26
C PHE A 188 -12.30 6.80 -9.68
N PHE A 189 -12.55 7.77 -10.54
CA PHE A 189 -11.99 7.80 -11.88
C PHE A 189 -11.05 8.99 -12.01
N VAL A 190 -9.99 8.84 -12.82
CA VAL A 190 -8.98 9.89 -13.00
C VAL A 190 -8.71 10.12 -14.47
N ALA A 191 -8.89 11.35 -14.94
CA ALA A 191 -8.50 11.84 -16.24
C ALA A 191 -7.13 12.50 -16.16
N SER A 192 -6.30 12.24 -17.14
CA SER A 192 -4.97 12.84 -17.33
C SER A 192 -4.66 12.92 -18.81
N TYR A 193 -3.69 13.74 -19.20
CA TYR A 193 -3.31 13.86 -20.61
C TYR A 193 -1.82 14.14 -20.78
N VAL A 194 -1.32 13.83 -21.96
CA VAL A 194 -0.02 14.25 -22.42
C VAL A 194 -0.18 15.18 -23.62
N GLN A 195 0.64 16.21 -23.69
CA GLN A 195 0.83 17.01 -24.89
C GLN A 195 2.10 16.57 -25.60
N HIS A 196 1.96 16.16 -26.85
CA HIS A 196 3.08 15.69 -27.67
C HIS A 196 3.85 16.87 -28.27
N GLU A 197 5.04 16.59 -28.79
CA GLU A 197 5.91 17.62 -29.41
C GLU A 197 5.30 18.29 -30.62
N ASP A 198 4.42 17.60 -31.35
CA ASP A 198 3.67 18.12 -32.49
C ASP A 198 2.46 19.00 -32.09
N GLY A 199 2.24 19.18 -30.78
CA GLY A 199 1.15 19.98 -30.21
C GLY A 199 -0.15 19.18 -30.04
N GLU A 200 -0.24 17.94 -30.53
CA GLU A 200 -1.41 17.06 -30.31
C GLU A 200 -1.48 16.64 -28.84
N ARG A 201 -2.69 16.31 -28.38
CA ARG A 201 -2.95 15.78 -27.04
C ARG A 201 -3.47 14.37 -27.11
N SER A 202 -3.08 13.53 -26.15
CA SER A 202 -3.71 12.24 -25.88
C SER A 202 -4.29 12.26 -24.49
N VAL A 203 -5.57 11.92 -24.36
CA VAL A 203 -6.31 11.94 -23.08
C VAL A 203 -6.61 10.52 -22.66
N ASP A 204 -6.39 10.25 -21.39
CA ASP A 204 -6.74 8.97 -20.76
C ASP A 204 -7.69 9.18 -19.59
N VAL A 205 -8.55 8.18 -19.35
CA VAL A 205 -9.30 8.07 -18.11
C VAL A 205 -9.16 6.68 -17.53
N SER A 206 -8.94 6.58 -16.24
CA SER A 206 -8.67 5.33 -15.52
C SER A 206 -9.57 5.19 -14.31
N HIS A 207 -9.88 3.96 -13.94
CA HIS A 207 -10.52 3.59 -12.68
C HIS A 207 -9.46 3.34 -11.61
N ARG A 208 -9.73 3.77 -10.39
CA ARG A 208 -8.99 3.43 -9.18
C ARG A 208 -9.97 2.96 -8.11
N GLY A 209 -9.59 1.94 -7.36
CA GLY A 209 -10.44 1.44 -6.28
C GLY A 209 -9.63 0.84 -5.14
N GLY A 210 -10.21 0.87 -3.95
CA GLY A 210 -9.66 0.37 -2.71
C GLY A 210 -10.74 0.19 -1.68
N ARG A 211 -10.39 -0.07 -0.43
CA ARG A 211 -11.32 0.02 0.70
C ARG A 211 -11.52 1.50 1.08
N PRO A 212 -12.70 1.92 1.61
CA PRO A 212 -12.87 3.28 2.12
C PRO A 212 -11.71 3.67 3.05
N GLY A 213 -11.19 4.89 2.88
CA GLY A 213 -9.96 5.34 3.55
C GLY A 213 -8.67 4.99 2.82
N PHE A 214 -8.73 4.48 1.57
CA PHE A 214 -7.52 4.30 0.74
C PHE A 214 -7.02 5.63 0.15
N VAL A 215 -7.85 6.66 0.06
CA VAL A 215 -7.44 8.03 -0.25
C VAL A 215 -7.33 8.81 1.04
N ARG A 216 -6.14 9.34 1.34
CA ARG A 216 -5.91 10.25 2.46
C ARG A 216 -6.23 11.68 2.03
N VAL A 217 -6.94 12.41 2.88
CA VAL A 217 -7.24 13.83 2.69
C VAL A 217 -6.60 14.62 3.83
N GLU A 218 -5.71 15.54 3.50
CA GLU A 218 -5.02 16.42 4.46
C GLU A 218 -5.10 17.86 3.93
N GLY A 219 -6.08 18.64 4.41
CA GLY A 219 -6.40 19.93 3.84
C GLY A 219 -6.79 19.79 2.36
N ASN A 220 -6.08 20.43 1.44
CA ASN A 220 -6.30 20.30 -0.01
C ASN A 220 -5.48 19.19 -0.66
N ARG A 221 -4.64 18.48 0.09
CA ARG A 221 -3.78 17.43 -0.46
C ARG A 221 -4.43 16.07 -0.32
N LEU A 222 -4.54 15.37 -1.44
CA LEU A 222 -4.90 13.96 -1.49
C LEU A 222 -3.63 13.14 -1.62
N THR A 223 -3.52 12.03 -0.87
CA THR A 223 -2.45 11.03 -1.04
C THR A 223 -3.08 9.69 -1.40
N ILE A 224 -2.68 9.16 -2.54
CA ILE A 224 -3.33 8.02 -3.19
C ILE A 224 -2.29 6.91 -3.43
N PRO A 225 -2.56 5.65 -3.02
CA PRO A 225 -1.72 4.51 -3.36
C PRO A 225 -1.90 4.12 -4.83
N ASP A 226 -0.82 3.72 -5.47
CA ASP A 226 -0.83 3.03 -6.75
C ASP A 226 -0.46 1.57 -6.54
N TYR A 227 -1.39 0.69 -6.90
CA TYR A 227 -1.29 -0.74 -6.69
C TYR A 227 -0.77 -1.46 -7.94
N ALA A 228 -0.37 -2.73 -7.77
CA ALA A 228 0.02 -3.58 -8.87
C ALA A 228 -1.08 -3.67 -9.95
N GLY A 229 -0.74 -3.46 -11.21
CA GLY A 229 -1.67 -3.45 -12.33
C GLY A 229 -1.09 -4.06 -13.61
N ASN A 230 -1.57 -3.60 -14.76
CA ASN A 230 -1.15 -4.10 -16.07
C ASN A 230 0.21 -3.53 -16.56
N LEU A 231 0.87 -2.68 -15.78
CA LEU A 231 2.15 -2.05 -16.08
C LEU A 231 2.17 -1.12 -17.33
N HIS A 232 1.00 -0.77 -17.84
CA HIS A 232 0.89 0.21 -18.93
C HIS A 232 1.28 1.62 -18.45
N PHE A 233 0.96 1.95 -17.19
CA PHE A 233 1.23 3.24 -16.55
C PHE A 233 0.60 4.46 -17.24
N ASN A 234 -0.50 4.29 -17.99
CA ASN A 234 -1.12 5.38 -18.72
C ASN A 234 -1.32 6.64 -17.84
N THR A 235 -1.95 6.49 -16.65
CA THR A 235 -2.13 7.62 -15.73
C THR A 235 -0.78 8.17 -15.26
N LEU A 236 0.09 7.32 -14.68
CA LEU A 236 1.36 7.79 -14.12
C LEU A 236 2.31 8.34 -15.19
N GLY A 237 2.29 7.77 -16.39
CA GLY A 237 3.05 8.28 -17.54
C GLY A 237 2.59 9.67 -17.97
N ASN A 238 1.27 9.88 -18.01
CA ASN A 238 0.71 11.22 -18.26
C ASN A 238 1.12 12.20 -17.16
N LEU A 239 1.01 11.79 -15.87
CA LEU A 239 1.37 12.64 -14.73
C LEU A 239 2.87 12.96 -14.67
N GLN A 240 3.72 12.05 -15.16
CA GLN A 240 5.16 12.29 -15.29
C GLN A 240 5.47 13.38 -16.34
N ALA A 241 4.70 13.42 -17.43
CA ALA A 241 4.87 14.38 -18.50
C ALA A 241 4.12 15.69 -18.24
N ASN A 242 2.93 15.61 -17.65
CA ASN A 242 2.05 16.73 -17.33
C ASN A 242 1.42 16.50 -15.94
N PRO A 243 1.91 17.20 -14.89
CA PRO A 243 1.50 16.93 -13.50
C PRO A 243 0.13 17.53 -13.16
N GLN A 244 -0.89 17.21 -13.94
CA GLN A 244 -2.28 17.63 -13.72
C GLN A 244 -3.22 16.42 -13.86
N ALA A 245 -4.20 16.33 -12.96
CA ALA A 245 -5.25 15.33 -13.02
C ALA A 245 -6.62 15.92 -12.67
N GLY A 246 -7.65 15.32 -13.29
CA GLY A 246 -9.05 15.52 -12.91
C GLY A 246 -9.63 14.23 -12.38
N MET A 247 -10.16 14.23 -11.16
CA MET A 247 -10.76 13.06 -10.54
C MET A 247 -12.27 13.20 -10.47
N LEU A 248 -12.95 12.06 -10.56
CA LEU A 248 -14.41 11.95 -10.44
C LEU A 248 -14.72 10.96 -9.32
N PHE A 249 -15.43 11.42 -8.31
CA PHE A 249 -16.02 10.61 -7.25
C PHE A 249 -17.53 10.57 -7.46
N VAL A 250 -18.10 9.38 -7.44
CA VAL A 250 -19.53 9.15 -7.59
C VAL A 250 -20.06 8.62 -6.27
N ASP A 251 -21.04 9.29 -5.69
CA ASP A 251 -21.88 8.67 -4.69
C ASP A 251 -22.88 7.76 -5.41
N PHE A 252 -22.60 6.49 -5.33
CA PHE A 252 -23.35 5.45 -6.05
C PHE A 252 -24.79 5.28 -5.56
N GLU A 253 -25.13 5.74 -4.36
CA GLU A 253 -26.46 5.64 -3.78
C GLU A 253 -27.31 6.87 -4.10
N SER A 254 -26.75 8.07 -3.99
CA SER A 254 -27.46 9.33 -4.24
C SER A 254 -27.42 9.79 -5.70
N GLY A 255 -26.40 9.38 -6.46
CA GLY A 255 -26.09 9.90 -7.78
C GLY A 255 -25.46 11.31 -7.75
N ASP A 256 -24.95 11.72 -6.60
CA ASP A 256 -24.14 12.92 -6.47
C ASP A 256 -22.76 12.70 -7.09
N VAL A 257 -22.18 13.74 -7.64
CA VAL A 257 -20.89 13.70 -8.31
C VAL A 257 -20.00 14.82 -7.78
N LEU A 258 -18.83 14.42 -7.30
CA LEU A 258 -17.75 15.35 -6.97
C LEU A 258 -16.63 15.20 -7.99
N GLN A 259 -16.32 16.30 -8.67
CA GLN A 259 -15.18 16.38 -9.60
C GLN A 259 -14.13 17.31 -9.01
N VAL A 260 -12.89 16.86 -8.97
CA VAL A 260 -11.77 17.68 -8.46
C VAL A 260 -10.65 17.72 -9.50
N HIS A 261 -10.04 18.89 -9.62
CA HIS A 261 -8.87 19.12 -10.47
C HIS A 261 -7.74 19.65 -9.63
N GLY A 262 -6.50 19.26 -9.95
CA GLY A 262 -5.34 19.75 -9.24
C GLY A 262 -4.01 19.31 -9.83
N ARG A 263 -2.95 19.74 -9.14
CA ARG A 263 -1.55 19.40 -9.49
C ARG A 263 -1.12 18.13 -8.77
N THR A 264 -0.39 17.28 -9.47
CA THR A 264 0.03 15.96 -8.98
C THR A 264 1.54 15.88 -8.79
N GLU A 265 1.95 14.92 -7.94
CA GLU A 265 3.33 14.52 -7.74
C GLU A 265 3.38 13.00 -7.54
N ILE A 266 4.33 12.30 -8.18
CA ILE A 266 4.52 10.86 -8.02
C ILE A 266 5.63 10.60 -7.01
N LEU A 267 5.33 9.80 -5.98
CA LEU A 267 6.24 9.47 -4.89
C LEU A 267 6.68 8.00 -5.02
N PHE A 268 7.80 7.77 -5.70
CA PHE A 268 8.33 6.40 -5.92
C PHE A 268 8.99 5.81 -4.67
N ASP A 269 9.65 6.65 -3.86
CA ASP A 269 10.51 6.22 -2.75
C ASP A 269 10.02 6.77 -1.39
N SER A 270 8.71 6.88 -1.20
CA SER A 270 8.14 7.37 0.05
C SER A 270 8.32 6.36 1.19
N PRO A 271 8.78 6.79 2.39
CA PRO A 271 8.83 5.91 3.57
C PRO A 271 7.46 5.37 3.98
N LEU A 272 6.37 6.04 3.62
CA LEU A 272 5.00 5.61 3.87
C LEU A 272 4.64 4.31 3.14
N LEU A 273 5.30 4.01 2.02
CA LEU A 273 5.10 2.76 1.26
C LEU A 273 5.33 1.52 2.11
N THR A 274 6.29 1.56 3.03
CA THR A 274 6.59 0.40 3.90
C THR A 274 5.50 0.11 4.93
N ALA A 275 4.58 1.04 5.14
CA ALA A 275 3.48 0.91 6.09
C ALA A 275 2.12 0.67 5.41
N PHE A 276 1.98 1.07 4.14
CA PHE A 276 0.74 0.90 3.39
C PHE A 276 0.74 -0.42 2.61
N GLU A 277 -0.07 -1.38 3.05
CA GLU A 277 -0.13 -2.72 2.43
C GLU A 277 -0.60 -2.67 0.98
N GLY A 278 0.12 -3.34 0.09
CA GLY A 278 -0.20 -3.48 -1.34
C GLY A 278 0.17 -2.28 -2.21
N ALA A 279 0.61 -1.16 -1.66
CA ALA A 279 1.06 -0.02 -2.45
C ALA A 279 2.48 -0.24 -3.00
N GLU A 280 2.66 -0.06 -4.30
CA GLU A 280 3.98 -0.07 -4.96
C GLU A 280 4.56 1.34 -5.06
N ARG A 281 3.72 2.36 -5.11
CA ARG A 281 4.02 3.79 -5.21
C ARG A 281 2.90 4.58 -4.55
N LEU A 282 3.16 5.86 -4.29
CA LEU A 282 2.13 6.83 -3.96
C LEU A 282 2.13 7.94 -5.00
N TRP A 283 1.03 8.62 -5.13
CA TRP A 283 0.98 9.90 -5.81
C TRP A 283 0.04 10.84 -5.06
N THR A 284 0.26 12.13 -5.23
CA THR A 284 -0.53 13.16 -4.56
C THR A 284 -1.26 14.02 -5.58
N LEU A 285 -2.35 14.63 -5.14
CA LEU A 285 -3.04 15.68 -5.89
C LEU A 285 -3.31 16.83 -4.93
N GLU A 286 -2.77 18.00 -5.26
CA GLU A 286 -3.11 19.26 -4.59
C GLU A 286 -4.31 19.87 -5.28
N VAL A 287 -5.46 19.83 -4.60
CA VAL A 287 -6.75 20.28 -5.16
C VAL A 287 -6.73 21.78 -5.37
N GLN A 288 -7.02 22.22 -6.58
CA GLN A 288 -7.10 23.62 -6.99
C GLN A 288 -8.54 24.06 -7.30
N HIS A 289 -9.38 23.10 -7.70
CA HIS A 289 -10.78 23.34 -8.01
C HIS A 289 -11.59 22.08 -7.76
N ALA A 290 -12.74 22.22 -7.11
CA ALA A 290 -13.71 21.15 -6.91
C ALA A 290 -15.10 21.62 -7.33
N VAL A 291 -15.87 20.69 -7.92
CA VAL A 291 -17.24 20.90 -8.38
C VAL A 291 -18.12 19.80 -7.82
N LEU A 292 -19.11 20.17 -7.04
CA LEU A 292 -20.11 19.24 -6.50
C LEU A 292 -21.44 19.44 -7.25
N ARG A 293 -21.97 18.36 -7.82
CA ARG A 293 -23.27 18.33 -8.51
C ARG A 293 -24.17 17.29 -7.84
N ARG A 294 -25.22 17.77 -7.18
CA ARG A 294 -26.18 16.93 -6.49
C ARG A 294 -27.16 16.30 -7.44
N SER A 295 -27.52 15.03 -7.21
CA SER A 295 -28.43 14.26 -8.06
C SER A 295 -28.08 14.37 -9.56
N ALA A 296 -26.79 14.40 -9.86
CA ALA A 296 -26.27 14.61 -11.22
C ALA A 296 -26.57 13.44 -12.16
N LEU A 297 -26.81 12.26 -11.62
CA LEU A 297 -27.03 11.02 -12.35
C LEU A 297 -28.44 10.47 -12.08
N ALA A 298 -29.05 9.85 -13.09
CA ALA A 298 -30.24 9.02 -12.92
C ALA A 298 -29.90 7.60 -12.44
N LEU A 299 -28.70 7.13 -12.73
CA LEU A 299 -28.22 5.82 -12.27
C LEU A 299 -27.97 5.81 -10.76
N ARG A 300 -28.33 4.69 -10.16
CA ARG A 300 -28.07 4.33 -8.75
C ARG A 300 -27.45 2.95 -8.71
N TRP A 301 -26.59 2.71 -7.72
CA TRP A 301 -25.95 1.40 -7.59
C TRP A 301 -26.04 0.87 -6.17
N SER A 302 -26.39 -0.41 -6.05
CA SER A 302 -26.32 -1.13 -4.79
C SER A 302 -24.98 -1.90 -4.71
N PHE A 303 -24.25 -1.68 -3.64
CA PHE A 303 -23.01 -2.43 -3.34
C PHE A 303 -23.30 -3.91 -3.14
N ARG A 304 -22.42 -4.79 -3.65
CA ARG A 304 -22.50 -6.24 -3.50
C ARG A 304 -21.29 -6.80 -2.74
N GLU A 305 -20.09 -6.60 -3.26
CA GLU A 305 -18.89 -7.13 -2.66
C GLU A 305 -17.64 -6.34 -3.09
N TYR A 306 -16.64 -6.32 -2.24
CA TYR A 306 -15.32 -5.80 -2.58
C TYR A 306 -14.60 -6.73 -3.56
N SER A 307 -13.73 -6.16 -4.40
CA SER A 307 -12.78 -6.95 -5.18
C SER A 307 -11.84 -7.71 -4.23
N PRO A 308 -11.56 -9.00 -4.48
CA PRO A 308 -10.55 -9.73 -3.71
C PRO A 308 -9.21 -9.00 -3.66
N THR A 309 -8.81 -8.34 -4.73
CA THR A 309 -7.58 -7.54 -4.76
C THR A 309 -7.66 -6.28 -3.88
N SER A 310 -8.84 -5.66 -3.73
CA SER A 310 -9.01 -4.52 -2.80
C SER A 310 -8.94 -4.96 -1.34
N LEU A 311 -9.36 -6.19 -1.01
CA LEU A 311 -9.24 -6.74 0.34
C LEU A 311 -7.79 -7.06 0.74
N MET A 312 -6.89 -7.18 -0.23
CA MET A 312 -5.45 -7.40 -0.02
C MET A 312 -4.66 -6.09 0.10
N THR A 313 -5.33 -4.95 0.11
CA THR A 313 -4.70 -3.63 0.24
C THR A 313 -5.05 -2.96 1.55
N GLY A 314 -4.16 -2.10 2.04
CA GLY A 314 -4.34 -1.34 3.26
C GLY A 314 -5.28 -0.15 3.14
N THR A 315 -5.49 0.50 4.28
CA THR A 315 -6.08 1.84 4.42
C THR A 315 -5.08 2.75 5.12
N TRP A 316 -5.29 4.06 5.04
CA TRP A 316 -4.41 5.01 5.74
C TRP A 316 -4.49 4.91 7.25
N ALA A 317 -5.65 4.52 7.81
CA ALA A 317 -5.77 4.27 9.24
C ALA A 317 -4.88 3.11 9.71
N GLU A 318 -4.80 2.03 8.93
CA GLU A 318 -3.92 0.87 9.19
C GLU A 318 -2.44 1.24 9.01
N ALA A 319 -2.11 2.01 7.96
CA ALA A 319 -0.76 2.50 7.73
C ALA A 319 -0.27 3.40 8.88
N ASP A 320 -1.11 4.32 9.35
CA ASP A 320 -0.80 5.21 10.48
C ASP A 320 -0.65 4.44 11.80
N ALA A 321 -1.44 3.40 12.00
CA ALA A 321 -1.28 2.52 13.16
C ALA A 321 0.08 1.80 13.12
N THR A 322 0.48 1.28 11.95
CA THR A 322 1.78 0.64 11.73
C THR A 322 2.94 1.62 11.96
N LEU A 323 2.83 2.85 11.47
CA LEU A 323 3.86 3.87 11.68
C LEU A 323 4.00 4.25 13.16
N ARG A 324 2.89 4.47 13.86
CA ARG A 324 2.88 4.75 15.30
C ARG A 324 3.49 3.62 16.12
N GLU A 325 3.17 2.36 15.78
CA GLU A 325 3.78 1.20 16.45
C GLU A 325 5.30 1.18 16.24
N ARG A 326 5.77 1.41 15.00
CA ARG A 326 7.21 1.47 14.70
C ARG A 326 7.90 2.61 15.45
N GLU A 327 7.27 3.76 15.53
CA GLU A 327 7.79 4.91 16.27
C GLU A 327 7.87 4.62 17.77
N GLN A 328 6.82 4.03 18.36
CA GLN A 328 6.80 3.62 19.76
C GLN A 328 7.90 2.59 20.06
N ARG A 329 8.13 1.63 19.16
CA ARG A 329 9.22 0.64 19.28
C ARG A 329 10.61 1.29 19.27
N GLN A 330 10.78 2.46 18.66
CA GLN A 330 12.05 3.19 18.62
C GLN A 330 12.25 4.13 19.81
N GLN A 331 11.24 4.37 20.62
CA GLN A 331 11.35 5.23 21.80
C GLN A 331 12.10 4.53 22.94
N TRP A 332 12.94 5.31 23.64
CA TRP A 332 13.57 4.85 24.87
C TRP A 332 12.56 4.91 26.00
N GLN A 333 12.43 3.81 26.76
CA GLN A 333 11.54 3.65 27.88
C GLN A 333 12.34 3.24 29.11
N ASP A 334 11.96 3.71 30.30
CA ASP A 334 12.58 3.35 31.55
C ASP A 334 11.98 2.04 32.08
N TRP A 335 12.76 0.95 32.00
CA TRP A 335 12.35 -0.37 32.45
C TRP A 335 12.95 -0.67 33.79
N GLN A 336 12.15 -1.11 34.76
CA GLN A 336 12.59 -1.40 36.12
C GLN A 336 13.32 -2.76 36.18
N VAL A 337 14.42 -2.78 36.93
CA VAL A 337 15.15 -4.02 37.28
C VAL A 337 14.44 -4.67 38.47
N LEU A 338 13.76 -5.79 38.23
CA LEU A 338 13.02 -6.51 39.28
C LEU A 338 13.92 -7.47 40.08
N ARG A 339 14.90 -8.07 39.44
CA ARG A 339 15.74 -9.11 40.01
C ARG A 339 17.08 -9.16 39.27
N VAL A 340 18.14 -9.48 40.04
CA VAL A 340 19.50 -9.70 39.51
C VAL A 340 19.97 -11.04 40.03
N GLU A 341 20.38 -11.94 39.12
CA GLU A 341 20.87 -13.28 39.47
C GLU A 341 22.28 -13.54 38.88
N ARG A 342 23.08 -14.32 39.60
CA ARG A 342 24.38 -14.74 39.13
C ARG A 342 24.27 -16.08 38.42
N GLU A 343 24.62 -16.12 37.14
CA GLU A 343 24.54 -17.32 36.31
C GLU A 343 25.89 -18.10 36.23
N SER A 344 26.99 -17.38 36.31
CA SER A 344 28.36 -17.93 36.35
C SER A 344 29.29 -16.94 37.06
N GLU A 345 30.60 -17.21 37.02
CA GLU A 345 31.61 -16.30 37.63
C GLU A 345 31.55 -14.88 37.04
N ASP A 346 31.25 -14.77 35.75
CA ASP A 346 31.31 -13.53 34.97
C ASP A 346 30.03 -13.16 34.24
N ILE A 347 28.91 -13.88 34.47
CA ILE A 347 27.59 -13.59 33.86
C ILE A 347 26.56 -13.34 34.96
N ARG A 348 25.79 -12.24 34.78
CA ARG A 348 24.59 -11.90 35.58
C ARG A 348 23.38 -11.74 34.68
N SER A 349 22.25 -12.21 35.17
CA SER A 349 20.92 -12.00 34.59
C SER A 349 20.21 -10.84 35.23
N PHE A 350 19.59 -9.97 34.43
CA PHE A 350 18.76 -8.84 34.85
C PHE A 350 17.35 -9.09 34.33
N TYR A 351 16.41 -9.18 35.24
CA TYR A 351 14.98 -9.32 34.93
C TYR A 351 14.35 -7.95 34.89
N LEU A 352 13.69 -7.63 33.80
CA LEU A 352 13.24 -6.28 33.48
C LEU A 352 11.73 -6.24 33.37
N GLN A 353 11.13 -5.19 33.92
CA GLN A 353 9.69 -4.89 33.79
C GLN A 353 9.52 -3.62 32.95
N PRO A 354 8.79 -3.68 31.84
CA PRO A 354 8.42 -2.50 31.08
C PRO A 354 7.45 -1.61 31.88
N PRO A 355 7.29 -0.33 31.51
CA PRO A 355 6.28 0.56 32.11
C PRO A 355 4.88 -0.03 32.04
N THR A 356 4.03 0.33 33.00
CA THR A 356 2.64 -0.13 33.04
C THR A 356 1.89 0.18 31.74
N GLY A 357 1.20 -0.82 31.21
CA GLY A 357 0.44 -0.72 29.95
C GLY A 357 1.26 -0.93 28.68
N VAL A 358 2.58 -1.17 28.78
CA VAL A 358 3.43 -1.52 27.64
C VAL A 358 3.48 -3.03 27.48
N ALA A 359 2.80 -3.54 26.46
CA ALA A 359 2.93 -4.95 26.06
C ALA A 359 4.23 -5.12 25.27
N VAL A 360 5.00 -6.15 25.61
CA VAL A 360 6.25 -6.49 24.93
C VAL A 360 6.13 -7.86 24.28
N ASP A 361 5.97 -7.85 22.97
CA ASP A 361 6.02 -9.05 22.18
C ASP A 361 7.41 -9.21 21.56
N PHE A 362 7.96 -10.44 21.58
CA PHE A 362 9.24 -10.75 20.99
C PHE A 362 9.32 -12.20 20.47
N ALA A 363 10.23 -12.44 19.54
CA ALA A 363 10.57 -13.78 19.07
C ALA A 363 11.82 -14.28 19.77
N PRO A 364 11.88 -15.59 20.14
CA PRO A 364 13.06 -16.21 20.74
C PRO A 364 14.31 -15.96 19.88
N GLY A 365 15.36 -15.39 20.49
CA GLY A 365 16.60 -15.00 19.83
C GLY A 365 16.76 -13.50 19.58
N GLN A 366 15.71 -12.70 19.73
CA GLN A 366 15.80 -11.24 19.65
C GLN A 366 16.58 -10.63 20.82
N HIS A 367 16.95 -9.34 20.68
CA HIS A 367 17.73 -8.59 21.64
C HIS A 367 17.07 -7.25 21.98
N LEU A 368 17.43 -6.70 23.14
CA LEU A 368 17.05 -5.37 23.61
C LEU A 368 18.22 -4.40 23.41
N PRO A 369 18.02 -3.24 22.74
CA PRO A 369 18.92 -2.10 22.88
C PRO A 369 18.77 -1.50 24.27
N VAL A 370 19.89 -1.34 24.99
CA VAL A 370 19.97 -0.74 26.31
C VAL A 370 20.89 0.48 26.23
N ARG A 371 20.43 1.61 26.75
CA ARG A 371 21.18 2.84 26.86
C ARG A 371 21.58 3.07 28.33
N LEU A 372 22.87 3.23 28.54
CA LEU A 372 23.48 3.43 29.87
C LEU A 372 24.16 4.80 29.89
N THR A 373 23.97 5.56 30.96
CA THR A 373 24.67 6.83 31.19
C THR A 373 25.86 6.58 32.08
N THR A 374 27.04 6.35 31.51
CA THR A 374 28.28 6.02 32.23
C THR A 374 29.34 7.14 32.17
N GLY A 375 28.98 8.33 31.65
CA GLY A 375 29.85 9.49 31.46
C GLY A 375 29.13 10.58 30.69
N GLU A 376 29.85 11.49 30.01
CA GLU A 376 29.25 12.60 29.26
C GLU A 376 28.41 12.12 28.05
N GLN A 377 28.73 10.95 27.48
CA GLN A 377 27.98 10.39 26.36
C GLN A 377 27.33 9.05 26.75
N PRO A 378 26.08 8.81 26.37
CA PRO A 378 25.40 7.55 26.63
C PRO A 378 26.02 6.41 25.83
N LEU A 379 26.19 5.25 26.45
CA LEU A 379 26.62 4.01 25.82
C LEU A 379 25.37 3.18 25.45
N ILE A 380 25.20 2.90 24.15
CA ILE A 380 24.14 1.99 23.67
C ILE A 380 24.76 0.62 23.38
N ARG A 381 24.18 -0.43 23.96
CA ARG A 381 24.54 -1.83 23.72
C ARG A 381 23.31 -2.69 23.55
N THR A 382 23.44 -3.76 22.78
CA THR A 382 22.36 -4.72 22.56
C THR A 382 22.65 -5.99 23.36
N TYR A 383 21.63 -6.46 24.09
CA TYR A 383 21.71 -7.70 24.86
C TYR A 383 20.58 -8.64 24.43
N SER A 384 20.93 -9.87 24.05
CA SER A 384 19.94 -10.88 23.67
C SER A 384 19.03 -11.20 24.84
N LEU A 385 17.74 -11.35 24.57
CA LEU A 385 16.80 -11.89 25.54
C LEU A 385 17.15 -13.35 25.81
N SER A 386 17.26 -13.71 27.08
CA SER A 386 17.54 -15.08 27.54
C SER A 386 16.32 -15.76 28.17
N SER A 387 15.19 -15.03 28.30
CA SER A 387 13.85 -15.57 28.56
C SER A 387 13.13 -15.94 27.27
N ALA A 388 12.09 -16.77 27.32
CA ALA A 388 11.17 -17.02 26.21
C ALA A 388 9.90 -16.16 26.37
N PRO A 389 9.16 -15.90 25.27
CA PRO A 389 7.86 -15.21 25.35
C PRO A 389 6.88 -15.90 26.30
N SER A 390 6.91 -17.23 26.36
CA SER A 390 6.08 -18.07 27.24
C SER A 390 6.37 -17.90 28.74
N ASP A 391 7.50 -17.29 29.10
CA ASP A 391 7.89 -17.15 30.51
C ASP A 391 7.14 -16.00 31.23
N GLY A 392 6.59 -15.04 30.49
CA GLY A 392 5.99 -13.83 31.06
C GLY A 392 6.99 -12.86 31.69
N GLU A 393 8.28 -13.14 31.61
CA GLU A 393 9.39 -12.33 32.15
C GLU A 393 10.34 -11.92 31.02
N LEU A 394 10.94 -10.74 31.14
CA LEU A 394 11.97 -10.25 30.22
C LEU A 394 13.33 -10.31 30.91
N ARG A 395 14.25 -11.11 30.39
CA ARG A 395 15.57 -11.32 30.97
C ARG A 395 16.66 -11.08 29.95
N ILE A 396 17.62 -10.24 30.29
CA ILE A 396 18.91 -10.15 29.61
C ILE A 396 20.00 -10.74 30.51
N SER A 397 20.96 -11.46 29.90
CA SER A 397 22.08 -12.04 30.64
C SER A 397 23.38 -11.52 30.07
N VAL A 398 24.17 -10.89 30.92
CA VAL A 398 25.29 -10.03 30.53
C VAL A 398 26.60 -10.54 31.09
N LYS A 399 27.62 -10.71 30.25
CA LYS A 399 28.97 -11.03 30.65
C LYS A 399 29.76 -9.76 30.95
N ALA A 400 30.45 -9.69 32.07
CA ALA A 400 31.31 -8.57 32.46
C ALA A 400 32.59 -8.55 31.59
N GLN A 401 32.59 -7.77 30.51
CA GLN A 401 33.70 -7.77 29.55
C GLN A 401 34.15 -6.36 29.12
N GLY A 402 33.27 -5.37 29.08
CA GLY A 402 33.56 -4.00 28.64
C GLY A 402 32.95 -2.95 29.58
N PRO A 403 33.11 -1.65 29.32
CA PRO A 403 32.65 -0.58 30.20
C PRO A 403 31.15 -0.67 30.52
N ALA A 404 30.30 -0.87 29.52
CA ALA A 404 28.85 -0.95 29.69
C ALA A 404 28.45 -2.18 30.53
N SER A 405 29.00 -3.36 30.24
CA SER A 405 28.67 -4.58 30.96
C SER A 405 29.22 -4.57 32.40
N ARG A 406 30.38 -3.97 32.62
CA ARG A 406 30.88 -3.74 34.01
C ARG A 406 29.99 -2.78 34.80
N HIS A 407 29.54 -1.68 34.20
CA HIS A 407 28.58 -0.79 34.81
C HIS A 407 27.32 -1.54 35.25
N LEU A 408 26.74 -2.40 34.37
CA LEU A 408 25.59 -3.22 34.75
C LEU A 408 25.89 -4.13 35.93
N HIS A 409 27.05 -4.77 35.97
CA HIS A 409 27.44 -5.65 37.08
C HIS A 409 27.71 -4.90 38.40
N GLU A 410 28.35 -3.73 38.35
CA GLU A 410 28.88 -3.04 39.53
C GLU A 410 27.90 -2.04 40.11
N GLN A 411 27.12 -1.37 39.25
CA GLN A 411 26.29 -0.22 39.64
C GLN A 411 24.79 -0.54 39.65
N VAL A 412 24.29 -1.37 38.77
CA VAL A 412 22.84 -1.62 38.62
C VAL A 412 22.34 -2.58 39.70
N ARG A 413 21.26 -2.18 40.40
CA ARG A 413 20.61 -2.90 41.51
C ARG A 413 19.13 -3.13 41.24
N VAL A 414 18.51 -4.00 41.99
CA VAL A 414 17.07 -4.20 42.03
C VAL A 414 16.39 -2.87 42.41
N GLY A 415 15.39 -2.48 41.64
CA GLY A 415 14.67 -1.20 41.77
C GLY A 415 15.16 -0.10 40.82
N ASP A 416 16.37 -0.23 40.28
CA ASP A 416 16.89 0.74 39.30
C ASP A 416 16.13 0.66 37.97
N HIS A 417 16.28 1.70 37.14
CA HIS A 417 15.68 1.76 35.80
C HIS A 417 16.76 1.77 34.71
N LEU A 418 16.54 1.00 33.69
CA LEU A 418 17.36 0.98 32.48
C LEU A 418 16.56 1.55 31.30
N GLN A 419 17.20 2.40 30.50
CA GLN A 419 16.60 2.89 29.27
C GLN A 419 16.70 1.82 28.17
N VAL A 420 15.56 1.30 27.76
CA VAL A 420 15.44 0.16 26.83
C VAL A 420 14.54 0.51 25.67
N ARG A 421 14.84 0.02 24.48
CA ARG A 421 13.92 0.01 23.35
C ARG A 421 13.28 -1.37 23.20
N ALA A 422 12.18 -1.43 22.45
CA ALA A 422 11.50 -2.67 22.15
C ALA A 422 12.45 -3.73 21.54
N PRO A 423 12.14 -5.04 21.73
CA PRO A 423 12.91 -6.13 21.15
C PRO A 423 13.04 -6.02 19.64
N MET A 424 14.24 -6.35 19.12
CA MET A 424 14.53 -6.33 17.69
C MET A 424 15.53 -7.43 17.31
N GLY A 425 15.71 -7.66 16.00
CA GLY A 425 16.66 -8.60 15.43
C GLY A 425 15.98 -9.73 14.65
N SER A 426 16.69 -10.22 13.64
CA SER A 426 16.23 -11.27 12.72
C SER A 426 16.75 -12.67 13.05
N PHE A 427 17.65 -12.79 14.06
CA PHE A 427 18.14 -14.08 14.52
C PHE A 427 17.10 -14.76 15.41
N THR A 428 16.11 -15.39 14.79
CA THR A 428 14.95 -15.94 15.50
C THR A 428 14.72 -17.41 15.17
N LEU A 429 14.06 -18.12 16.10
CA LEU A 429 13.64 -19.49 15.91
C LEU A 429 12.51 -19.56 14.87
N LYS A 430 12.65 -20.43 13.86
CA LYS A 430 11.54 -20.76 12.94
C LYS A 430 10.53 -21.69 13.65
N ARG A 431 9.41 -21.13 14.06
CA ARG A 431 8.35 -21.84 14.81
C ARG A 431 7.63 -22.91 13.98
N ASP A 432 7.35 -22.63 12.71
CA ASP A 432 6.54 -23.50 11.82
C ASP A 432 7.33 -24.68 11.22
N SER A 433 8.52 -25.00 11.75
CA SER A 433 9.38 -26.06 11.23
C SER A 433 9.40 -27.25 12.18
N ALA A 434 9.05 -28.42 11.70
CA ALA A 434 9.20 -29.68 12.41
C ALA A 434 10.63 -30.28 12.33
N ARG A 435 11.56 -29.65 11.61
CA ARG A 435 12.93 -30.15 11.45
C ARG A 435 13.69 -30.11 12.77
N PRO A 436 14.60 -31.06 13.06
CA PRO A 436 15.47 -31.00 14.22
C PRO A 436 16.26 -29.69 14.29
N VAL A 437 16.54 -29.23 15.52
CA VAL A 437 17.28 -27.99 15.78
C VAL A 437 18.61 -28.32 16.42
N VAL A 438 19.69 -27.70 15.93
CA VAL A 438 21.00 -27.73 16.54
C VAL A 438 21.37 -26.34 17.01
N LEU A 439 21.58 -26.17 18.31
CA LEU A 439 22.00 -24.93 18.95
C LEU A 439 23.46 -25.10 19.40
N ILE A 440 24.36 -24.20 18.97
CA ILE A 440 25.78 -24.24 19.30
C ILE A 440 26.16 -22.94 20.00
N ALA A 441 26.56 -23.04 21.27
CA ALA A 441 26.88 -21.92 22.15
C ALA A 441 28.29 -21.98 22.71
N ALA A 442 28.98 -20.84 22.71
CA ALA A 442 30.26 -20.66 23.42
C ALA A 442 30.10 -19.47 24.39
N GLY A 443 30.33 -19.72 25.69
CA GLY A 443 30.21 -18.69 26.74
C GLY A 443 28.87 -17.97 26.71
N VAL A 444 28.88 -16.61 26.69
CA VAL A 444 27.68 -15.76 26.73
C VAL A 444 26.84 -15.87 25.43
N GLY A 445 27.38 -16.43 24.35
CA GLY A 445 26.60 -16.67 23.11
C GLY A 445 25.42 -17.63 23.27
N ILE A 446 25.27 -18.22 24.43
CA ILE A 446 24.11 -19.05 24.78
C ILE A 446 22.83 -18.21 24.99
N THR A 447 22.92 -16.92 25.28
CA THR A 447 21.76 -16.11 25.68
C THR A 447 20.59 -16.14 24.69
N PRO A 448 20.76 -15.88 23.38
CA PRO A 448 19.65 -16.01 22.43
C PRO A 448 19.21 -17.48 22.24
N LEU A 449 20.13 -18.41 22.35
CA LEU A 449 19.84 -19.84 22.21
C LEU A 449 19.09 -20.40 23.42
N LEU A 450 19.30 -19.84 24.62
CA LEU A 450 18.54 -20.19 25.80
C LEU A 450 17.08 -19.78 25.67
N SER A 451 16.81 -18.57 25.15
CA SER A 451 15.45 -18.14 24.79
C SER A 451 14.77 -19.14 23.82
N MET A 452 15.50 -19.56 22.78
CA MET A 452 15.01 -20.58 21.83
C MET A 452 14.81 -21.95 22.51
N LEU A 453 15.73 -22.36 23.38
CA LEU A 453 15.63 -23.63 24.08
C LEU A 453 14.42 -23.69 25.02
N ARG A 454 14.14 -22.61 25.74
CA ARG A 454 12.97 -22.49 26.62
C ARG A 454 11.66 -22.58 25.83
N GLU A 455 11.56 -21.85 24.73
CA GLU A 455 10.40 -21.92 23.83
C GLU A 455 10.20 -23.35 23.25
N LEU A 456 11.28 -24.00 22.84
CA LEU A 456 11.26 -25.38 22.33
C LEU A 456 10.87 -26.40 23.41
N ALA A 457 11.24 -26.15 24.68
CA ALA A 457 10.88 -27.00 25.81
C ALA A 457 9.41 -26.86 26.19
N ALA A 458 8.82 -25.68 26.00
CA ALA A 458 7.40 -25.40 26.30
C ALA A 458 6.46 -25.78 25.14
N GLY A 459 6.97 -25.88 23.92
CA GLY A 459 6.23 -26.19 22.70
C GLY A 459 6.05 -27.67 22.38
N PRO A 460 5.54 -28.00 21.19
CA PRO A 460 5.44 -29.38 20.70
C PRO A 460 6.81 -30.07 20.66
N ALA A 461 6.82 -31.38 20.92
CA ALA A 461 8.07 -32.16 20.95
C ALA A 461 8.82 -32.08 19.60
N ARG A 462 9.95 -31.40 19.62
CA ARG A 462 10.86 -31.21 18.48
C ARG A 462 12.26 -31.63 18.92
N ARG A 463 12.93 -32.48 18.14
CA ARG A 463 14.30 -32.91 18.50
C ARG A 463 15.27 -31.74 18.52
N VAL A 464 15.93 -31.50 19.66
CA VAL A 464 16.86 -30.38 19.88
C VAL A 464 18.19 -30.92 20.41
N HIS A 465 19.30 -30.46 19.82
CA HIS A 465 20.63 -30.68 20.31
C HIS A 465 21.25 -29.35 20.72
N LEU A 466 21.55 -29.15 22.00
CA LEU A 466 22.33 -28.01 22.48
C LEU A 466 23.77 -28.44 22.71
N PHE A 467 24.71 -27.82 22.00
CA PHE A 467 26.12 -27.89 22.27
C PHE A 467 26.57 -26.65 23.01
N GLN A 468 27.01 -26.80 24.27
CA GLN A 468 27.44 -25.70 25.11
C GLN A 468 28.92 -25.87 25.47
N SER A 469 29.73 -24.82 25.26
CA SER A 469 31.15 -24.84 25.60
C SER A 469 31.55 -23.66 26.49
N ALA A 470 32.47 -23.91 27.40
CA ALA A 470 33.13 -22.92 28.26
C ALA A 470 34.59 -23.32 28.53
N ARG A 471 35.38 -22.46 29.19
CA ARG A 471 36.74 -22.81 29.60
C ARG A 471 36.69 -23.76 30.78
N THR A 472 36.02 -23.35 31.84
CA THR A 472 35.90 -24.09 33.10
C THR A 472 34.44 -24.36 33.43
N LEU A 473 34.18 -25.21 34.41
CA LEU A 473 32.85 -25.50 34.92
C LEU A 473 32.21 -24.26 35.56
N GLY A 474 32.99 -23.44 36.30
CA GLY A 474 32.51 -22.21 36.93
C GLY A 474 32.09 -21.12 35.95
N GLN A 475 32.60 -21.16 34.71
CA GLN A 475 32.25 -20.27 33.63
C GLN A 475 31.09 -20.78 32.75
N LEU A 476 30.56 -21.97 33.00
CA LEU A 476 29.45 -22.55 32.26
C LEU A 476 28.13 -21.98 32.79
N PRO A 477 27.44 -21.09 32.08
CA PRO A 477 26.23 -20.45 32.57
C PRO A 477 25.01 -21.35 32.47
N PHE A 478 23.96 -21.05 33.26
CA PHE A 478 22.63 -21.66 33.24
C PHE A 478 22.63 -23.19 33.48
N GLN A 479 23.58 -23.72 34.20
CA GLN A 479 23.72 -25.17 34.40
C GLN A 479 22.46 -25.79 35.04
N ARG A 480 21.93 -25.13 36.09
CA ARG A 480 20.74 -25.60 36.82
C ARG A 480 19.51 -25.50 35.92
N GLU A 481 19.30 -24.35 35.29
CA GLU A 481 18.14 -24.10 34.42
C GLU A 481 18.09 -25.09 33.24
N ILE A 482 19.21 -25.31 32.56
CA ILE A 482 19.27 -26.26 31.45
C ILE A 482 19.02 -27.71 31.91
N ALA A 483 19.45 -28.07 33.12
CA ALA A 483 19.18 -29.39 33.69
C ALA A 483 17.66 -29.55 34.00
N GLU A 484 17.04 -28.54 34.53
CA GLU A 484 15.58 -28.51 34.78
C GLU A 484 14.77 -28.58 33.47
N LEU A 485 15.17 -27.82 32.41
CA LEU A 485 14.54 -27.88 31.09
C LEU A 485 14.65 -29.30 30.48
N ARG A 486 15.81 -29.96 30.59
CA ARG A 486 16.00 -31.30 30.10
C ARG A 486 15.11 -32.32 30.81
N GLN A 487 14.89 -32.18 32.13
CA GLN A 487 13.97 -33.05 32.88
C GLN A 487 12.54 -32.93 32.40
N ARG A 488 12.08 -31.71 32.10
CA ARG A 488 10.73 -31.44 31.63
C ARG A 488 10.50 -31.78 30.16
N ALA A 489 11.55 -31.73 29.34
CA ALA A 489 11.48 -31.93 27.89
C ALA A 489 12.54 -32.98 27.45
N PRO A 490 12.21 -34.30 27.51
CA PRO A 490 13.17 -35.39 27.17
C PRO A 490 13.70 -35.36 25.73
N HIS A 491 13.04 -34.62 24.83
CA HIS A 491 13.48 -34.44 23.45
C HIS A 491 14.66 -33.45 23.31
N LEU A 492 15.11 -32.83 24.40
CA LEU A 492 16.29 -31.99 24.46
C LEU A 492 17.53 -32.82 24.80
N GLN A 493 18.52 -32.78 23.93
CA GLN A 493 19.83 -33.41 24.15
C GLN A 493 20.89 -32.37 24.39
N ILE A 494 21.57 -32.43 25.52
CA ILE A 494 22.56 -31.44 25.97
C ILE A 494 23.94 -32.03 25.92
N HIS A 495 24.84 -31.38 25.18
CA HIS A 495 26.26 -31.76 25.03
C HIS A 495 27.11 -30.61 25.60
N ARG A 496 28.05 -30.95 26.49
CA ARG A 496 28.94 -29.98 27.13
C ARG A 496 30.41 -30.27 26.79
N ALA A 497 31.15 -29.21 26.54
CA ALA A 497 32.58 -29.27 26.29
C ALA A 497 33.32 -28.20 27.11
N LEU A 498 34.36 -28.61 27.83
CA LEU A 498 35.22 -27.70 28.57
C LEU A 498 36.62 -27.73 27.94
N SER A 499 37.21 -26.55 27.71
CA SER A 499 38.56 -26.44 27.17
C SER A 499 39.68 -26.50 28.23
N ARG A 500 39.31 -26.29 29.50
CA ARG A 500 40.18 -26.40 30.69
C ARG A 500 39.38 -27.02 31.83
N PRO A 501 39.12 -28.35 31.79
CA PRO A 501 38.23 -29.00 32.75
C PRO A 501 38.78 -29.10 34.17
N GLU A 502 40.09 -28.94 34.36
CA GLU A 502 40.77 -29.06 35.66
C GLU A 502 40.92 -27.72 36.41
N ASP A 503 40.60 -26.59 35.80
CA ASP A 503 40.51 -25.29 36.44
C ASP A 503 39.05 -25.08 36.94
#